data_fcdc2b31d9beab7a0d6079540bec0210
#
_entry.id   fcdc2b31d9beab7a0d6079540bec0210
#
_cell.length_a   1.000
_cell.length_b   1.000
_cell.length_c   1.000
_cell.angle_alpha   90.00
_cell.angle_beta   90.00
_cell.angle_gamma   90.00
#
_symmetry.space_group_name_H-M   'P 1'
#
loop_
_entity.id
_entity.type
_entity.pdbx_description
1 polymer ?
#
loop_
_entity_poly.entity_id
_entity_poly.type
_entity_poly.pdbx_seq_one_letter_code
_entity_poly.pdbx_strand_id
1 'polypeptide(L)'
;MKTASQPSAPHNAASKIKHFVGKIRRHSHPPPPESSSASPASSTNPSRESSSCPIPHIGKHSQRNSRRGSAAEEEERVHDLELWNAAYDALKRDHASSNLVLAYESIISHALPDSLRPGYNGNGNGLPTEGERRAELMMMIAKSGLEREVKEVSQTDSGDGDARENLIQTRSIIASLLDDQPSAAIAWAGFCSLTPLLLDPLLRHDNIRLGFVDITNAIPHYMTLHRVLHPSSWTSLPDFQRLQPHLHQTLQSLYRRILEYEMNIVCAAASAWNMAARNVVDWHGWKTMADAVRESDAELMGHVEKNGTDEAKAIMEAQRKLDPEGGGRGELADDLSNHDA
;
A
#
# COMPACT_ATOMS: atom_id res chain seq x y z
N MET A 1 -21.92 -10.85 47.02
CA MET A 1 -20.58 -10.33 46.74
C MET A 1 -19.90 -11.27 45.77
N LYS A 2 -19.88 -10.93 44.49
CA LYS A 2 -19.17 -11.67 43.41
C LYS A 2 -18.02 -10.79 42.95
N THR A 3 -16.80 -11.22 43.23
CA THR A 3 -15.56 -10.58 42.79
C THR A 3 -15.37 -10.80 41.29
N ALA A 4 -15.33 -9.73 40.53
CA ALA A 4 -15.00 -9.76 39.11
C ALA A 4 -13.50 -9.98 38.95
N SER A 5 -13.12 -11.04 38.22
CA SER A 5 -11.74 -11.30 37.78
C SER A 5 -11.39 -10.37 36.63
N GLN A 6 -10.35 -9.58 36.78
CA GLN A 6 -9.74 -8.79 35.72
C GLN A 6 -8.99 -9.71 34.72
N PRO A 7 -9.06 -9.48 33.43
CA PRO A 7 -8.22 -10.20 32.47
C PRO A 7 -6.79 -9.70 32.51
N SER A 8 -5.84 -10.61 32.68
CA SER A 8 -4.40 -10.37 32.69
C SER A 8 -3.93 -9.97 31.27
N ALA A 9 -3.23 -8.85 31.17
CA ALA A 9 -2.63 -8.32 29.95
C ALA A 9 -1.51 -9.24 29.39
N PRO A 10 -1.35 -9.32 28.06
CA PRO A 10 -0.33 -10.17 27.44
C PRO A 10 1.07 -9.53 27.54
N HIS A 11 1.81 -9.84 28.61
CA HIS A 11 3.18 -9.36 28.85
C HIS A 11 4.23 -9.86 27.83
N ASN A 12 3.93 -10.89 27.03
CA ASN A 12 4.93 -11.54 26.15
C ASN A 12 5.14 -10.88 24.79
N ALA A 13 4.15 -10.15 24.25
CA ALA A 13 4.27 -9.50 22.93
C ALA A 13 5.24 -8.31 22.95
N ALA A 14 5.19 -7.49 23.99
CA ALA A 14 6.05 -6.31 24.14
C ALA A 14 7.55 -6.65 24.25
N SER A 15 7.88 -7.81 24.83
CA SER A 15 9.27 -8.27 24.97
C SER A 15 9.87 -8.71 23.64
N LYS A 16 9.09 -9.40 22.79
CA LYS A 16 9.54 -9.84 21.45
C LYS A 16 9.74 -8.67 20.51
N ILE A 17 8.88 -7.65 20.58
CA ILE A 17 8.98 -6.45 19.76
C ILE A 17 10.23 -5.62 20.14
N LYS A 18 10.54 -5.48 21.44
CA LYS A 18 11.76 -4.79 21.88
C LYS A 18 13.04 -5.45 21.34
N HIS A 19 13.06 -6.78 21.24
CA HIS A 19 14.21 -7.51 20.70
C HIS A 19 14.39 -7.30 19.20
N PHE A 20 13.28 -7.17 18.44
CA PHE A 20 13.30 -6.91 17.01
C PHE A 20 13.79 -5.48 16.69
N VAL A 21 13.29 -4.48 17.39
CA VAL A 21 13.74 -3.08 17.25
C VAL A 21 15.21 -2.92 17.64
N GLY A 22 15.68 -3.65 18.68
CA GLY A 22 17.08 -3.67 19.09
C GLY A 22 18.02 -4.26 18.03
N LYS A 23 17.53 -5.21 17.21
CA LYS A 23 18.31 -5.85 16.15
C LYS A 23 18.47 -4.94 14.93
N ILE A 24 17.44 -4.15 14.60
CA ILE A 24 17.50 -3.15 13.52
C ILE A 24 18.51 -2.03 13.85
N ARG A 25 18.58 -1.58 15.11
CA ARG A 25 19.52 -0.53 15.55
C ARG A 25 20.99 -0.95 15.54
N ARG A 26 21.31 -2.25 15.66
CA ARG A 26 22.70 -2.72 15.78
C ARG A 26 23.43 -2.84 14.41
N HIS A 27 22.71 -2.76 13.29
CA HIS A 27 23.32 -2.85 11.96
C HIS A 27 23.63 -1.50 11.30
N SER A 28 23.41 -0.38 12.00
CA SER A 28 23.56 0.96 11.45
C SER A 28 24.78 1.75 11.92
N HIS A 29 25.78 1.11 12.52
CA HIS A 29 27.04 1.79 12.86
C HIS A 29 28.17 1.35 11.91
N PRO A 30 28.69 2.26 11.07
CA PRO A 30 29.95 2.06 10.36
C PRO A 30 31.12 2.14 11.36
N PRO A 31 32.23 1.38 11.16
CA PRO A 31 33.41 1.46 11.98
C PRO A 31 34.12 2.82 11.79
N PRO A 32 34.79 3.34 12.84
CA PRO A 32 35.52 4.61 12.74
C PRO A 32 36.71 4.49 11.79
N PRO A 33 37.11 5.58 11.10
CA PRO A 33 38.27 5.55 10.21
C PRO A 33 39.58 5.51 11.00
N GLU A 34 40.40 4.53 10.72
CA GLU A 34 41.78 4.51 11.18
C GLU A 34 42.62 5.54 10.42
N SER A 35 43.22 6.45 11.16
CA SER A 35 44.21 7.40 10.70
C SER A 35 45.56 6.70 10.54
N SER A 36 46.14 6.70 9.35
CA SER A 36 47.59 6.57 9.18
C SER A 36 48.10 7.39 8.02
N SER A 37 48.97 8.27 8.41
CA SER A 37 49.81 9.16 7.61
C SER A 37 50.90 8.40 6.84
N ALA A 38 51.15 8.81 5.61
CA ALA A 38 52.51 9.15 5.08
C ALA A 38 52.55 9.16 3.54
N SER A 39 52.91 10.25 2.95
CA SER A 39 53.44 10.41 1.58
C SER A 39 54.97 10.25 1.60
N PRO A 40 55.73 10.45 0.49
CA PRO A 40 55.53 10.33 -0.95
C PRO A 40 56.69 9.57 -1.66
N ALA A 41 56.57 9.26 -2.95
CA ALA A 41 57.59 9.52 -3.97
C ALA A 41 57.32 8.84 -5.32
N SER A 42 57.27 9.62 -6.34
CA SER A 42 57.89 9.59 -7.68
C SER A 42 58.11 8.23 -8.41
N SER A 43 57.65 8.18 -9.64
CA SER A 43 58.48 8.05 -10.83
C SER A 43 57.97 7.10 -11.92
N THR A 44 57.85 7.67 -13.13
CA THR A 44 58.11 7.16 -14.49
C THR A 44 57.27 6.06 -15.09
N ASN A 45 56.59 6.42 -16.21
CA ASN A 45 56.23 5.61 -17.38
C ASN A 45 57.44 4.94 -18.04
N PRO A 46 57.29 3.81 -18.77
CA PRO A 46 56.98 3.97 -20.21
C PRO A 46 55.99 2.94 -20.82
N SER A 47 55.49 3.33 -21.95
CA SER A 47 54.77 2.68 -23.02
C SER A 47 55.17 1.24 -23.32
N ARG A 48 54.20 0.35 -23.65
CA ARG A 48 54.38 -0.68 -24.67
C ARG A 48 53.06 -1.08 -25.35
N GLU A 49 53.15 -1.16 -26.63
CA GLU A 49 52.15 -1.35 -27.66
C GLU A 49 51.50 -2.76 -27.69
N SER A 50 50.30 -2.76 -28.26
CA SER A 50 49.75 -3.73 -29.21
C SER A 50 49.65 -5.19 -28.83
N SER A 51 48.44 -5.73 -28.71
CA SER A 51 48.03 -6.86 -29.49
C SER A 51 46.50 -6.99 -29.56
N SER A 52 45.96 -6.83 -30.73
CA SER A 52 44.55 -7.02 -31.10
C SER A 52 44.26 -8.51 -31.24
N CYS A 53 43.30 -9.02 -30.51
CA CYS A 53 42.56 -10.26 -30.87
C CYS A 53 41.08 -9.96 -30.95
N PRO A 54 40.39 -10.37 -32.03
CA PRO A 54 38.96 -10.15 -32.19
C PRO A 54 38.20 -11.23 -31.41
N ILE A 55 37.39 -10.80 -30.42
CA ILE A 55 36.42 -11.66 -29.77
C ILE A 55 35.10 -11.54 -30.56
N PRO A 56 34.45 -12.68 -30.92
CA PRO A 56 33.21 -12.64 -31.68
C PRO A 56 32.08 -12.06 -30.83
N HIS A 57 31.41 -11.01 -31.35
CA HIS A 57 30.19 -10.48 -30.87
C HIS A 57 29.08 -11.55 -30.90
N ILE A 58 28.79 -12.17 -29.79
CA ILE A 58 27.49 -12.82 -29.56
C ILE A 58 26.53 -11.74 -29.18
N GLY A 59 25.83 -11.23 -30.18
CA GLY A 59 24.70 -10.31 -30.02
C GLY A 59 23.56 -11.04 -29.31
N LYS A 60 23.48 -10.92 -27.99
CA LYS A 60 22.22 -11.10 -27.28
C LYS A 60 21.41 -9.81 -27.48
N HIS A 61 20.69 -9.74 -28.58
CA HIS A 61 19.52 -8.86 -28.70
C HIS A 61 18.49 -9.36 -27.69
N SER A 62 18.61 -8.90 -26.47
CA SER A 62 17.49 -8.84 -25.54
C SER A 62 16.53 -7.80 -26.14
N GLN A 63 15.60 -8.26 -26.96
CA GLN A 63 14.43 -7.48 -27.34
C GLN A 63 13.64 -7.24 -26.05
N ARG A 64 13.98 -6.17 -25.35
CA ARG A 64 13.02 -5.46 -24.50
C ARG A 64 11.94 -4.96 -25.44
N ASN A 65 10.90 -5.77 -25.62
CA ASN A 65 9.62 -5.29 -26.12
C ASN A 65 9.08 -4.33 -25.05
N SER A 66 9.57 -3.09 -25.07
CA SER A 66 8.86 -1.98 -24.50
C SER A 66 7.55 -1.91 -25.30
N ARG A 67 6.48 -2.49 -24.75
CA ARG A 67 5.12 -2.13 -25.13
C ARG A 67 5.04 -0.62 -24.86
N ARG A 68 5.22 0.19 -25.88
CA ARG A 68 4.77 1.58 -25.89
C ARG A 68 3.26 1.47 -25.79
N GLY A 69 2.71 1.72 -24.59
CA GLY A 69 1.29 1.94 -24.38
C GLY A 69 0.83 3.00 -25.39
N SER A 70 -0.40 2.91 -25.83
CA SER A 70 -0.96 3.96 -26.67
C SER A 70 -0.95 5.29 -25.88
N ALA A 71 -0.94 6.43 -26.58
CA ALA A 71 -1.01 7.73 -25.89
C ALA A 71 -2.23 7.83 -24.98
N ALA A 72 -3.33 7.15 -25.31
CA ALA A 72 -4.53 7.09 -24.50
C ALA A 72 -4.33 6.30 -23.19
N GLU A 73 -3.57 5.20 -23.21
CA GLU A 73 -3.24 4.44 -21.96
C GLU A 73 -2.34 5.25 -21.04
N GLU A 74 -1.44 6.05 -21.59
CA GLU A 74 -0.59 6.92 -20.77
C GLU A 74 -1.39 8.07 -20.14
N GLU A 75 -2.32 8.68 -20.87
CA GLU A 75 -3.23 9.70 -20.37
C GLU A 75 -4.12 9.14 -19.25
N GLU A 76 -4.63 7.92 -19.42
CA GLU A 76 -5.42 7.21 -18.39
C GLU A 76 -4.62 6.99 -17.09
N ARG A 77 -3.35 6.56 -17.21
CA ARG A 77 -2.45 6.37 -16.06
C ARG A 77 -2.15 7.66 -15.31
N VAL A 78 -1.89 8.75 -16.03
CA VAL A 78 -1.63 10.06 -15.44
C VAL A 78 -2.87 10.53 -14.68
N HIS A 79 -4.05 10.40 -15.27
CA HIS A 79 -5.30 10.79 -14.65
C HIS A 79 -5.60 9.98 -13.36
N ASP A 80 -5.38 8.65 -13.38
CA ASP A 80 -5.54 7.81 -12.21
C ASP A 80 -4.57 8.21 -11.08
N LEU A 81 -3.31 8.47 -11.42
CA LEU A 81 -2.32 8.97 -10.46
C LEU A 81 -2.72 10.31 -9.84
N GLU A 82 -3.29 11.23 -10.63
CA GLU A 82 -3.80 12.52 -10.14
C GLU A 82 -4.96 12.34 -9.15
N LEU A 83 -5.88 11.42 -9.41
CA LEU A 83 -7.01 11.13 -8.53
C LEU A 83 -6.55 10.61 -7.15
N TRP A 84 -5.63 9.65 -7.13
CA TRP A 84 -5.07 9.12 -5.88
C TRP A 84 -4.27 10.18 -5.13
N ASN A 85 -3.47 10.98 -5.83
CA ASN A 85 -2.76 12.11 -5.22
C ASN A 85 -3.71 13.17 -4.65
N ALA A 86 -4.80 13.48 -5.35
CA ALA A 86 -5.81 14.43 -4.86
C ALA A 86 -6.49 13.93 -3.59
N ALA A 87 -6.82 12.64 -3.52
CA ALA A 87 -7.38 12.00 -2.32
C ALA A 87 -6.39 12.04 -1.15
N TYR A 88 -5.12 11.73 -1.39
CA TYR A 88 -4.04 11.83 -0.40
C TYR A 88 -3.86 13.25 0.13
N ASP A 89 -3.80 14.24 -0.76
CA ASP A 89 -3.67 15.64 -0.40
C ASP A 89 -4.90 16.18 0.34
N ALA A 90 -6.09 15.64 0.06
CA ALA A 90 -7.30 15.97 0.81
C ALA A 90 -7.18 15.50 2.26
N LEU A 91 -6.69 14.28 2.53
CA LEU A 91 -6.40 13.78 3.88
C LEU A 91 -5.35 14.64 4.59
N LYS A 92 -4.28 14.99 3.89
CA LYS A 92 -3.17 15.78 4.46
C LYS A 92 -3.58 17.19 4.84
N ARG A 93 -4.54 17.78 4.11
CA ARG A 93 -5.09 19.11 4.37
C ARG A 93 -6.21 19.12 5.40
N ASP A 94 -6.88 18.01 5.60
CA ASP A 94 -7.96 17.91 6.57
C ASP A 94 -7.39 17.89 7.99
N HIS A 95 -7.83 18.83 8.82
CA HIS A 95 -7.35 18.97 10.20
C HIS A 95 -7.56 17.70 11.04
N ALA A 96 -8.64 16.95 10.77
CA ALA A 96 -8.91 15.70 11.49
C ALA A 96 -7.94 14.57 11.14
N SER A 97 -7.56 14.47 9.86
CA SER A 97 -6.75 13.36 9.33
C SER A 97 -5.26 13.70 9.18
N SER A 98 -4.86 14.99 9.23
CA SER A 98 -3.47 15.42 8.96
C SER A 98 -2.44 14.77 9.87
N ASN A 99 -2.76 14.58 11.15
CA ASN A 99 -1.87 13.90 12.10
C ASN A 99 -1.71 12.39 11.78
N LEU A 100 -2.76 11.75 11.28
CA LEU A 100 -2.73 10.36 10.82
C LEU A 100 -1.77 10.25 9.62
N VAL A 101 -1.90 11.15 8.63
CA VAL A 101 -1.01 11.18 7.47
C VAL A 101 0.44 11.38 7.88
N LEU A 102 0.74 12.32 8.79
CA LEU A 102 2.11 12.55 9.27
C LEU A 102 2.70 11.35 9.99
N ALA A 103 1.93 10.67 10.84
CA ALA A 103 2.35 9.46 11.53
C ALA A 103 2.61 8.32 10.53
N TYR A 104 1.71 8.13 9.57
CA TYR A 104 1.84 7.17 8.48
C TYR A 104 3.12 7.43 7.66
N GLU A 105 3.33 8.66 7.16
CA GLU A 105 4.53 9.05 6.40
C GLU A 105 5.81 8.78 7.20
N SER A 106 5.82 9.07 8.49
CA SER A 106 6.94 8.78 9.37
C SER A 106 7.26 7.29 9.45
N ILE A 107 6.23 6.43 9.50
CA ILE A 107 6.40 4.98 9.59
C ILE A 107 6.94 4.41 8.28
N ILE A 108 6.26 4.68 7.16
CA ILE A 108 6.62 4.08 5.88
C ILE A 108 7.96 4.58 5.34
N SER A 109 8.33 5.83 5.64
CA SER A 109 9.60 6.42 5.19
C SER A 109 10.85 5.74 5.79
N HIS A 110 10.70 4.93 6.85
CA HIS A 110 11.80 4.09 7.34
C HIS A 110 12.29 3.05 6.32
N ALA A 111 11.48 2.74 5.32
CA ALA A 111 11.88 1.88 4.20
C ALA A 111 12.80 2.59 3.20
N LEU A 112 12.85 3.92 3.20
CA LEU A 112 13.72 4.71 2.33
C LEU A 112 15.17 4.74 2.84
N PRO A 113 16.15 4.89 1.95
CA PRO A 113 17.53 5.26 2.31
C PRO A 113 17.55 6.55 3.14
N ASP A 114 18.47 6.67 4.09
CA ASP A 114 18.56 7.83 5.00
C ASP A 114 18.58 9.18 4.27
N SER A 115 19.28 9.27 3.13
CA SER A 115 19.37 10.48 2.31
C SER A 115 18.04 10.95 1.70
N LEU A 116 17.06 10.05 1.60
CA LEU A 116 15.73 10.33 1.02
C LEU A 116 14.63 10.44 2.07
N ARG A 117 14.93 10.15 3.34
CA ARG A 117 13.94 10.26 4.42
C ARG A 117 13.53 11.69 4.67
N PRO A 118 12.23 11.98 4.85
CA PRO A 118 11.75 13.27 5.30
C PRO A 118 12.45 13.69 6.61
N GLY A 119 12.82 14.97 6.72
CA GLY A 119 13.47 15.51 7.93
C GLY A 119 14.98 15.29 8.04
N TYR A 120 15.59 14.40 7.27
CA TYR A 120 17.05 14.16 7.33
C TYR A 120 17.89 15.38 6.86
N ASN A 121 17.38 16.10 5.85
CA ASN A 121 18.06 17.27 5.26
C ASN A 121 17.39 18.61 5.63
N GLY A 122 16.57 18.65 6.68
CA GLY A 122 15.83 19.88 7.03
C GLY A 122 14.65 20.23 6.10
N ASN A 123 14.33 19.36 5.14
CA ASN A 123 13.29 19.57 4.13
C ASN A 123 11.91 19.08 4.60
N GLY A 124 11.44 19.57 5.75
CA GLY A 124 10.08 19.29 6.19
C GLY A 124 9.86 17.90 6.82
N ASN A 125 8.72 17.75 7.51
CA ASN A 125 8.39 16.55 8.30
C ASN A 125 7.49 15.53 7.54
N GLY A 126 7.54 15.44 6.22
CA GLY A 126 6.67 14.54 5.48
C GLY A 126 7.12 14.28 4.05
N LEU A 127 6.38 13.40 3.36
CA LEU A 127 6.59 13.14 1.93
C LEU A 127 6.29 14.39 1.09
N PRO A 128 6.90 14.53 -0.10
CA PRO A 128 6.69 15.67 -0.99
C PRO A 128 5.22 15.92 -1.31
N THR A 129 4.87 17.18 -1.50
CA THR A 129 3.54 17.58 -1.99
C THR A 129 3.40 17.42 -3.49
N GLU A 130 4.51 17.34 -4.22
CA GLU A 130 4.55 17.07 -5.64
C GLU A 130 4.17 15.60 -5.91
N GLY A 131 3.09 15.38 -6.65
CA GLY A 131 2.46 14.06 -6.80
C GLY A 131 3.36 13.02 -7.45
N GLU A 132 4.10 13.39 -8.51
CA GLU A 132 5.04 12.49 -9.18
C GLU A 132 6.18 12.08 -8.25
N ARG A 133 6.79 13.05 -7.57
CA ARG A 133 7.88 12.79 -6.64
C ARG A 133 7.43 11.94 -5.46
N ARG A 134 6.21 12.16 -4.97
CA ARG A 134 5.60 11.31 -3.95
C ARG A 134 5.42 9.88 -4.45
N ALA A 135 4.89 9.70 -5.68
CA ALA A 135 4.71 8.38 -6.29
C ALA A 135 6.04 7.63 -6.43
N GLU A 136 7.11 8.29 -6.87
CA GLU A 136 8.46 7.70 -6.92
C GLU A 136 8.93 7.18 -5.56
N LEU A 137 8.80 7.99 -4.51
CA LEU A 137 9.23 7.59 -3.16
C LEU A 137 8.35 6.45 -2.60
N MET A 138 7.03 6.51 -2.81
CA MET A 138 6.13 5.43 -2.41
C MET A 138 6.38 4.14 -3.19
N MET A 139 6.74 4.24 -4.47
CA MET A 139 7.19 3.08 -5.26
C MET A 139 8.45 2.45 -4.66
N MET A 140 9.42 3.24 -4.24
CA MET A 140 10.62 2.74 -3.56
C MET A 140 10.27 2.06 -2.22
N ILE A 141 9.34 2.64 -1.45
CA ILE A 141 8.85 2.07 -0.19
C ILE A 141 8.18 0.72 -0.45
N ALA A 142 7.25 0.66 -1.42
CA ALA A 142 6.52 -0.55 -1.76
C ALA A 142 7.49 -1.66 -2.21
N LYS A 143 8.39 -1.38 -3.14
CA LYS A 143 9.40 -2.34 -3.62
C LYS A 143 10.31 -2.82 -2.49
N SER A 144 10.80 -1.92 -1.63
CA SER A 144 11.61 -2.29 -0.46
C SER A 144 10.82 -3.17 0.53
N GLY A 145 9.53 -2.94 0.69
CA GLY A 145 8.65 -3.77 1.52
C GLY A 145 8.50 -5.18 0.96
N LEU A 146 8.26 -5.30 -0.35
CA LEU A 146 8.12 -6.58 -1.05
C LEU A 146 9.42 -7.41 -1.01
N GLU A 147 10.59 -6.78 -1.19
CA GLU A 147 11.89 -7.45 -1.14
C GLU A 147 12.22 -8.03 0.25
N ARG A 148 11.77 -7.42 1.33
CA ARG A 148 12.00 -7.91 2.70
C ARG A 148 11.34 -9.25 2.96
N GLU A 149 10.18 -9.49 2.39
CA GLU A 149 9.42 -10.72 2.60
C GLU A 149 10.14 -11.96 2.08
N VAL A 150 10.79 -11.88 0.93
CA VAL A 150 11.54 -13.00 0.35
C VAL A 150 12.59 -13.54 1.34
N LYS A 151 13.12 -12.68 2.22
CA LYS A 151 14.12 -13.04 3.24
C LYS A 151 13.50 -13.58 4.53
N GLU A 152 12.31 -13.11 4.92
CA GLU A 152 11.67 -13.51 6.17
C GLU A 152 10.86 -14.81 6.06
N VAL A 153 10.25 -15.08 4.91
CA VAL A 153 9.51 -16.33 4.64
C VAL A 153 10.38 -17.57 4.80
N SER A 154 11.70 -17.44 4.55
CA SER A 154 12.65 -18.54 4.71
C SER A 154 13.00 -18.89 6.16
N GLN A 155 12.54 -18.13 7.15
CA GLN A 155 13.01 -18.26 8.55
C GLN A 155 11.94 -18.57 9.60
N THR A 156 10.63 -18.56 9.28
CA THR A 156 9.57 -18.74 10.29
C THR A 156 8.63 -19.88 9.96
N ASP A 157 8.79 -20.96 10.69
CA ASP A 157 7.96 -22.18 10.68
C ASP A 157 6.97 -22.17 11.87
N SER A 158 6.21 -21.13 12.08
CA SER A 158 5.27 -21.02 13.21
C SER A 158 3.93 -20.42 12.83
N GLY A 159 3.00 -21.25 12.69
CA GLY A 159 1.61 -21.45 12.97
C GLY A 159 0.74 -20.24 13.31
N ASP A 160 0.50 -19.31 12.39
CA ASP A 160 -0.78 -18.58 12.35
C ASP A 160 -1.08 -18.31 10.85
N GLY A 161 -1.82 -19.24 10.24
CA GLY A 161 -1.93 -19.34 8.77
C GLY A 161 -2.59 -18.13 8.11
N ASP A 162 -3.73 -17.65 8.66
CA ASP A 162 -4.64 -16.78 7.93
C ASP A 162 -4.11 -15.35 7.72
N ALA A 163 -3.52 -14.73 8.75
CA ALA A 163 -2.99 -13.37 8.65
C ALA A 163 -1.80 -13.27 7.69
N ARG A 164 -0.94 -14.29 7.74
CA ARG A 164 0.23 -14.39 6.85
C ARG A 164 -0.20 -14.62 5.41
N GLU A 165 -1.12 -15.56 5.20
CA GLU A 165 -1.69 -15.89 3.88
C GLU A 165 -2.30 -14.64 3.23
N ASN A 166 -3.20 -13.96 3.94
CA ASN A 166 -3.84 -12.72 3.46
C ASN A 166 -2.82 -11.63 3.10
N LEU A 167 -1.77 -11.45 3.91
CA LEU A 167 -0.74 -10.45 3.63
C LEU A 167 0.11 -10.83 2.41
N ILE A 168 0.48 -12.10 2.27
CA ILE A 168 1.23 -12.61 1.11
C ILE A 168 0.41 -12.42 -0.17
N GLN A 169 -0.87 -12.79 -0.14
CA GLN A 169 -1.77 -12.62 -1.28
C GLN A 169 -1.94 -11.14 -1.63
N THR A 170 -2.20 -10.28 -0.65
CA THR A 170 -2.30 -8.82 -0.83
C THR A 170 -1.05 -8.25 -1.50
N ARG A 171 0.13 -8.61 -1.02
CA ARG A 171 1.40 -8.14 -1.58
C ARG A 171 1.65 -8.65 -2.98
N SER A 172 1.28 -9.91 -3.28
CA SER A 172 1.37 -10.46 -4.62
C SER A 172 0.51 -9.69 -5.61
N ILE A 173 -0.73 -9.34 -5.22
CA ILE A 173 -1.63 -8.50 -6.02
C ILE A 173 -1.00 -7.12 -6.24
N ILE A 174 -0.53 -6.46 -5.18
CA ILE A 174 0.10 -5.13 -5.30
C ILE A 174 1.34 -5.21 -6.18
N ALA A 175 2.20 -6.20 -6.02
CA ALA A 175 3.40 -6.38 -6.82
C ALA A 175 3.08 -6.47 -8.32
N SER A 176 2.00 -7.16 -8.70
CA SER A 176 1.57 -7.27 -10.10
C SER A 176 1.06 -5.95 -10.69
N LEU A 177 0.60 -5.03 -9.84
CA LEU A 177 0.05 -3.74 -10.27
C LEU A 177 1.12 -2.65 -10.36
N LEU A 178 2.18 -2.71 -9.53
CA LEU A 178 3.18 -1.65 -9.41
C LEU A 178 3.95 -1.34 -10.71
N ASP A 179 4.14 -2.32 -11.56
CA ASP A 179 4.90 -2.13 -12.81
C ASP A 179 4.07 -1.44 -13.90
N ASP A 180 2.75 -1.59 -13.85
CA ASP A 180 1.82 -1.04 -14.85
C ASP A 180 1.09 0.22 -14.37
N GLN A 181 0.92 0.41 -13.06
CA GLN A 181 0.11 1.48 -12.47
C GLN A 181 0.88 2.19 -11.33
N PRO A 182 1.52 3.34 -11.59
CA PRO A 182 2.22 4.10 -10.56
C PRO A 182 1.34 4.55 -9.39
N SER A 183 0.03 4.73 -9.64
CA SER A 183 -0.99 5.03 -8.62
C SER A 183 -1.12 3.94 -7.55
N ALA A 184 -0.83 2.67 -7.89
CA ALA A 184 -0.82 1.58 -6.92
C ALA A 184 0.20 1.80 -5.80
N ALA A 185 1.29 2.51 -6.06
CA ALA A 185 2.25 2.88 -5.03
C ALA A 185 1.66 3.89 -4.03
N ILE A 186 0.90 4.89 -4.52
CA ILE A 186 0.21 5.86 -3.64
C ILE A 186 -0.86 5.15 -2.81
N ALA A 187 -1.59 4.22 -3.44
CA ALA A 187 -2.70 3.54 -2.83
C ALA A 187 -2.28 2.50 -1.77
N TRP A 188 -1.16 1.79 -1.95
CA TRP A 188 -0.89 0.54 -1.22
C TRP A 188 0.53 0.39 -0.66
N ALA A 189 1.37 1.44 -0.69
CA ALA A 189 2.74 1.36 -0.16
C ALA A 189 2.78 0.99 1.33
N GLY A 190 1.79 1.40 2.09
CA GLY A 190 1.67 1.08 3.51
C GLY A 190 1.51 -0.42 3.76
N PHE A 191 0.65 -1.10 3.02
CA PHE A 191 0.47 -2.55 3.15
C PHE A 191 1.74 -3.32 2.78
N CYS A 192 2.52 -2.84 1.81
CA CYS A 192 3.83 -3.40 1.51
C CYS A 192 4.84 -3.24 2.65
N SER A 193 4.68 -2.22 3.51
CA SER A 193 5.57 -1.97 4.64
C SER A 193 5.27 -2.82 5.88
N LEU A 194 4.08 -3.46 5.96
CA LEU A 194 3.68 -4.30 7.08
C LEU A 194 4.44 -5.64 7.06
N THR A 195 4.54 -6.28 8.22
CA THR A 195 5.01 -7.66 8.34
C THR A 195 3.95 -8.52 9.02
N PRO A 196 3.92 -9.85 8.81
CA PRO A 196 2.96 -10.73 9.48
C PRO A 196 2.98 -10.58 11.00
N LEU A 197 4.17 -10.41 11.58
CA LEU A 197 4.34 -10.22 13.03
C LEU A 197 3.64 -8.95 13.55
N LEU A 198 3.56 -7.91 12.75
CA LEU A 198 2.92 -6.65 13.11
C LEU A 198 1.41 -6.69 12.90
N LEU A 199 0.96 -7.40 11.88
CA LEU A 199 -0.43 -7.49 11.49
C LEU A 199 -1.22 -8.51 12.29
N ASP A 200 -0.61 -9.66 12.65
CA ASP A 200 -1.28 -10.74 13.39
C ASP A 200 -2.05 -10.28 14.65
N PRO A 201 -1.48 -9.46 15.57
CA PRO A 201 -2.22 -9.00 16.73
C PRO A 201 -3.48 -8.19 16.39
N LEU A 202 -3.47 -7.47 15.25
CA LEU A 202 -4.62 -6.67 14.79
C LEU A 202 -5.71 -7.55 14.19
N LEU A 203 -5.35 -8.55 13.39
CA LEU A 203 -6.29 -9.43 12.71
C LEU A 203 -7.01 -10.41 13.66
N ARG A 204 -6.62 -10.49 14.93
CA ARG A 204 -7.39 -11.17 15.99
C ARG A 204 -8.68 -10.44 16.35
N HIS A 205 -8.81 -9.17 15.96
CA HIS A 205 -10.05 -8.41 16.13
C HIS A 205 -10.89 -8.53 14.86
N ASP A 206 -12.05 -9.18 14.98
CA ASP A 206 -12.91 -9.50 13.82
C ASP A 206 -13.25 -8.28 12.95
N ASN A 207 -13.56 -7.14 13.54
CA ASN A 207 -13.88 -5.92 12.78
C ASN A 207 -12.69 -5.40 11.94
N ILE A 208 -11.46 -5.57 12.44
CA ILE A 208 -10.24 -5.20 11.70
C ILE A 208 -10.00 -6.24 10.61
N ARG A 209 -10.06 -7.52 10.97
CA ARG A 209 -9.82 -8.63 10.05
C ARG A 209 -10.78 -8.61 8.86
N LEU A 210 -12.09 -8.51 9.11
CA LEU A 210 -13.10 -8.48 8.07
C LEU A 210 -12.91 -7.28 7.13
N GLY A 211 -12.72 -6.08 7.69
CA GLY A 211 -12.47 -4.88 6.88
C GLY A 211 -11.16 -4.96 6.09
N PHE A 212 -10.09 -5.52 6.67
CA PHE A 212 -8.82 -5.73 5.98
C PHE A 212 -8.98 -6.68 4.79
N VAL A 213 -9.62 -7.84 5.00
CA VAL A 213 -9.85 -8.83 3.94
C VAL A 213 -10.74 -8.25 2.84
N ASP A 214 -11.83 -7.57 3.20
CA ASP A 214 -12.75 -6.96 2.22
C ASP A 214 -12.02 -5.94 1.33
N ILE A 215 -11.21 -5.06 1.93
CA ILE A 215 -10.51 -4.01 1.18
C ILE A 215 -9.38 -4.60 0.34
N THR A 216 -8.61 -5.55 0.88
CA THR A 216 -7.46 -6.13 0.16
C THR A 216 -7.89 -7.01 -1.00
N ASN A 217 -8.99 -7.75 -0.88
CA ASN A 217 -9.54 -8.53 -1.98
C ASN A 217 -10.09 -7.66 -3.11
N ALA A 218 -10.53 -6.44 -2.79
CA ALA A 218 -11.05 -5.51 -3.77
C ALA A 218 -9.97 -4.60 -4.41
N ILE A 219 -8.66 -4.77 -4.10
CA ILE A 219 -7.57 -3.97 -4.68
C ILE A 219 -7.62 -3.89 -6.21
N PRO A 220 -7.74 -5.01 -6.98
CA PRO A 220 -7.80 -4.93 -8.43
C PRO A 220 -9.00 -4.12 -8.93
N HIS A 221 -10.14 -4.23 -8.26
CA HIS A 221 -11.33 -3.47 -8.56
C HIS A 221 -11.10 -1.96 -8.33
N TYR A 222 -10.56 -1.57 -7.18
CA TYR A 222 -10.30 -0.15 -6.88
C TYR A 222 -9.33 0.50 -7.85
N MET A 223 -8.35 -0.25 -8.35
CA MET A 223 -7.39 0.24 -9.33
C MET A 223 -7.97 0.40 -10.75
N THR A 224 -9.18 -0.10 -11.01
CA THR A 224 -9.86 0.06 -12.32
C THR A 224 -10.98 1.10 -12.30
N LEU A 225 -11.35 1.61 -11.12
CA LEU A 225 -12.51 2.51 -10.97
C LEU A 225 -12.35 3.87 -11.68
N HIS A 226 -11.13 4.35 -11.92
CA HIS A 226 -10.89 5.58 -12.69
C HIS A 226 -11.56 5.55 -14.07
N ARG A 227 -11.77 4.35 -14.64
CA ARG A 227 -12.47 4.15 -15.94
C ARG A 227 -13.91 4.65 -15.93
N VAL A 228 -14.56 4.77 -14.79
CA VAL A 228 -15.91 5.36 -14.72
C VAL A 228 -15.93 6.83 -15.11
N LEU A 229 -14.78 7.51 -15.11
CA LEU A 229 -14.64 8.88 -15.57
C LEU A 229 -14.38 9.00 -17.07
N HIS A 230 -14.29 7.88 -17.78
CA HIS A 230 -14.10 7.89 -19.23
C HIS A 230 -15.44 7.82 -19.96
N PRO A 231 -15.70 8.70 -20.97
CA PRO A 231 -16.98 8.73 -21.69
C PRO A 231 -17.37 7.40 -22.36
N SER A 232 -16.38 6.60 -22.78
CA SER A 232 -16.62 5.29 -23.42
C SER A 232 -17.24 4.26 -22.48
N SER A 233 -17.15 4.46 -21.17
CA SER A 233 -17.78 3.58 -20.18
C SER A 233 -19.29 3.76 -20.07
N TRP A 234 -19.88 4.74 -20.77
CA TRP A 234 -21.27 5.14 -20.60
C TRP A 234 -22.07 4.99 -21.91
N THR A 235 -23.32 4.53 -21.78
CA THR A 235 -24.21 4.34 -22.92
C THR A 235 -24.69 5.66 -23.54
N SER A 236 -24.67 6.76 -22.76
CA SER A 236 -25.18 8.09 -23.15
C SER A 236 -24.17 9.17 -22.77
N LEU A 237 -23.58 9.87 -23.76
CA LEU A 237 -22.67 10.98 -23.51
C LEU A 237 -23.32 12.16 -22.74
N PRO A 238 -24.57 12.59 -23.03
CA PRO A 238 -25.25 13.63 -22.27
C PRO A 238 -25.45 13.24 -20.79
N ASP A 239 -25.81 11.99 -20.52
CA ASP A 239 -25.97 11.51 -19.14
C ASP A 239 -24.63 11.47 -18.41
N PHE A 240 -23.58 11.01 -19.07
CA PHE A 240 -22.21 11.07 -18.53
C PHE A 240 -21.81 12.50 -18.16
N GLN A 241 -21.96 13.45 -19.09
CA GLN A 241 -21.58 14.85 -18.83
C GLN A 241 -22.33 15.45 -17.63
N ARG A 242 -23.60 15.09 -17.44
CA ARG A 242 -24.39 15.50 -16.26
C ARG A 242 -23.90 14.87 -14.97
N LEU A 243 -23.48 13.61 -15.00
CA LEU A 243 -23.07 12.84 -13.82
C LEU A 243 -21.57 13.03 -13.50
N GLN A 244 -20.74 13.39 -14.47
CA GLN A 244 -19.27 13.44 -14.34
C GLN A 244 -18.77 14.18 -13.07
N PRO A 245 -19.28 15.37 -12.69
CA PRO A 245 -18.80 16.03 -11.48
C PRO A 245 -19.10 15.23 -10.22
N HIS A 246 -20.26 14.58 -10.16
CA HIS A 246 -20.64 13.73 -9.04
C HIS A 246 -19.80 12.45 -8.98
N LEU A 247 -19.63 11.77 -10.10
CA LEU A 247 -18.78 10.58 -10.21
C LEU A 247 -17.34 10.88 -9.77
N HIS A 248 -16.78 12.00 -10.20
CA HIS A 248 -15.45 12.43 -9.79
C HIS A 248 -15.37 12.66 -8.27
N GLN A 249 -16.35 13.33 -7.69
CA GLN A 249 -16.41 13.58 -6.25
C GLN A 249 -16.58 12.29 -5.45
N THR A 250 -17.44 11.38 -5.88
CA THR A 250 -17.69 10.09 -5.21
C THR A 250 -16.43 9.22 -5.29
N LEU A 251 -15.77 9.15 -6.46
CA LEU A 251 -14.53 8.39 -6.63
C LEU A 251 -13.39 8.96 -5.76
N GLN A 252 -13.21 10.27 -5.73
CA GLN A 252 -12.20 10.91 -4.89
C GLN A 252 -12.50 10.66 -3.39
N SER A 253 -13.77 10.69 -2.99
CA SER A 253 -14.18 10.36 -1.62
C SER A 253 -13.90 8.90 -1.28
N LEU A 254 -14.15 7.96 -2.19
CA LEU A 254 -13.84 6.54 -2.02
C LEU A 254 -12.34 6.32 -1.85
N TYR A 255 -11.50 6.90 -2.71
CA TYR A 255 -10.04 6.79 -2.62
C TYR A 255 -9.52 7.38 -1.31
N ARG A 256 -10.08 8.50 -0.86
CA ARG A 256 -9.76 9.08 0.45
C ARG A 256 -10.07 8.10 1.59
N ARG A 257 -11.23 7.44 1.58
CA ARG A 257 -11.63 6.47 2.61
C ARG A 257 -10.75 5.23 2.63
N ILE A 258 -10.35 4.73 1.45
CA ILE A 258 -9.41 3.61 1.32
C ILE A 258 -8.05 3.97 1.93
N LEU A 259 -7.49 5.13 1.57
CA LEU A 259 -6.23 5.61 2.12
C LEU A 259 -6.31 5.82 3.64
N GLU A 260 -7.40 6.37 4.15
CA GLU A 260 -7.62 6.56 5.58
C GLU A 260 -7.64 5.21 6.32
N TYR A 261 -8.30 4.20 5.76
CA TYR A 261 -8.30 2.85 6.31
C TYR A 261 -6.89 2.24 6.32
N GLU A 262 -6.16 2.30 5.20
CA GLU A 262 -4.78 1.81 5.10
C GLU A 262 -3.86 2.48 6.12
N MET A 263 -3.90 3.81 6.19
CA MET A 263 -3.09 4.58 7.13
C MET A 263 -3.39 4.21 8.60
N ASN A 264 -4.67 3.98 8.95
CA ASN A 264 -5.05 3.49 10.27
C ASN A 264 -4.47 2.10 10.57
N ILE A 265 -4.52 1.14 9.64
CA ILE A 265 -3.93 -0.19 9.79
C ILE A 265 -2.42 -0.09 10.04
N VAL A 266 -1.70 0.70 9.24
CA VAL A 266 -0.25 0.88 9.35
C VAL A 266 0.12 1.54 10.69
N CYS A 267 -0.61 2.57 11.10
CA CYS A 267 -0.41 3.23 12.38
C CYS A 267 -0.74 2.30 13.56
N ALA A 268 -1.81 1.51 13.46
CA ALA A 268 -2.18 0.53 14.49
C ALA A 268 -1.09 -0.54 14.64
N ALA A 269 -0.57 -1.07 13.53
CA ALA A 269 0.54 -2.02 13.53
C ALA A 269 1.81 -1.43 14.18
N ALA A 270 2.08 -0.15 13.97
CA ALA A 270 3.23 0.56 14.56
C ALA A 270 3.00 1.02 16.01
N SER A 271 1.78 0.96 16.53
CA SER A 271 1.39 1.56 17.81
C SER A 271 2.16 1.05 19.05
N ALA A 272 2.73 -0.15 18.95
CA ALA A 272 3.50 -0.76 20.05
C ALA A 272 4.84 -0.05 20.31
N TRP A 273 5.41 0.62 19.30
CA TRP A 273 6.70 1.31 19.39
C TRP A 273 6.66 2.78 18.98
N ASN A 274 5.58 3.23 18.34
CA ASN A 274 5.39 4.60 17.88
C ASN A 274 4.19 5.25 18.60
N MET A 275 4.49 6.12 19.56
CA MET A 275 3.46 6.79 20.35
C MET A 275 2.59 7.74 19.50
N ALA A 276 3.18 8.43 18.52
CA ALA A 276 2.43 9.30 17.62
C ALA A 276 1.40 8.48 16.83
N ALA A 277 1.81 7.34 16.28
CA ALA A 277 0.92 6.42 15.59
C ALA A 277 -0.23 5.96 16.49
N ARG A 278 0.09 5.55 17.74
CA ARG A 278 -0.92 5.08 18.69
C ARG A 278 -2.01 6.12 18.98
N ASN A 279 -1.65 7.40 19.02
CA ASN A 279 -2.55 8.49 19.40
C ASN A 279 -3.47 8.95 18.27
N VAL A 280 -3.18 8.58 17.00
CA VAL A 280 -3.95 9.01 15.83
C VAL A 280 -4.88 7.92 15.28
N VAL A 281 -4.73 6.66 15.74
CA VAL A 281 -5.56 5.55 15.30
C VAL A 281 -6.98 5.67 15.86
N ASP A 282 -7.97 5.54 14.99
CA ASP A 282 -9.36 5.37 15.39
C ASP A 282 -9.63 3.90 15.80
N TRP A 283 -9.36 3.59 17.07
CA TRP A 283 -9.49 2.24 17.61
C TRP A 283 -10.91 1.68 17.62
N HIS A 284 -11.92 2.52 17.48
CA HIS A 284 -13.33 2.12 17.57
C HIS A 284 -14.06 2.20 16.23
N GLY A 285 -13.49 2.89 15.25
CA GLY A 285 -14.11 3.18 13.96
C GLY A 285 -13.91 2.12 12.88
N TRP A 286 -13.26 0.98 13.15
CA TRP A 286 -12.86 0.00 12.11
C TRP A 286 -14.01 -0.45 11.22
N LYS A 287 -15.13 -0.85 11.86
CA LYS A 287 -16.32 -1.26 11.10
C LYS A 287 -16.89 -0.08 10.31
N THR A 288 -17.00 1.09 10.91
CA THR A 288 -17.52 2.29 10.26
C THR A 288 -16.67 2.72 9.07
N MET A 289 -15.34 2.65 9.18
CA MET A 289 -14.44 2.95 8.06
C MET A 289 -14.60 1.96 6.91
N ALA A 290 -14.64 0.65 7.20
CA ALA A 290 -14.86 -0.37 6.18
C ALA A 290 -16.24 -0.26 5.53
N ASP A 291 -17.29 -0.03 6.31
CA ASP A 291 -18.66 0.20 5.82
C ASP A 291 -18.71 1.45 4.91
N ALA A 292 -18.03 2.53 5.28
CA ALA A 292 -17.99 3.75 4.48
C ALA A 292 -17.28 3.55 3.13
N VAL A 293 -16.25 2.71 3.05
CA VAL A 293 -15.62 2.30 1.78
C VAL A 293 -16.63 1.55 0.92
N ARG A 294 -17.32 0.53 1.50
CA ARG A 294 -18.34 -0.26 0.80
C ARG A 294 -19.51 0.57 0.28
N GLU A 295 -20.01 1.50 1.09
CA GLU A 295 -21.11 2.41 0.70
C GLU A 295 -20.72 3.29 -0.48
N SER A 296 -19.51 3.87 -0.47
CA SER A 296 -19.03 4.70 -1.57
C SER A 296 -18.82 3.91 -2.86
N ASP A 297 -18.29 2.69 -2.74
CA ASP A 297 -18.14 1.78 -3.87
C ASP A 297 -19.52 1.37 -4.44
N ALA A 298 -20.46 1.01 -3.57
CA ALA A 298 -21.81 0.63 -3.99
C ALA A 298 -22.55 1.78 -4.69
N GLU A 299 -22.40 3.04 -4.20
CA GLU A 299 -22.96 4.23 -4.84
C GLU A 299 -22.40 4.40 -6.26
N LEU A 300 -21.07 4.33 -6.41
CA LEU A 300 -20.40 4.44 -7.71
C LEU A 300 -20.86 3.34 -8.67
N MET A 301 -20.88 2.11 -8.20
CA MET A 301 -21.29 0.96 -9.01
C MET A 301 -22.78 0.98 -9.38
N GLY A 302 -23.64 1.53 -8.53
CA GLY A 302 -25.05 1.75 -8.85
C GLY A 302 -25.27 2.68 -10.05
N HIS A 303 -24.39 3.68 -10.23
CA HIS A 303 -24.40 4.54 -11.43
C HIS A 303 -23.93 3.76 -12.68
N VAL A 304 -22.87 2.94 -12.55
CA VAL A 304 -22.36 2.12 -13.65
C VAL A 304 -23.40 1.08 -14.08
N GLU A 305 -24.01 0.38 -13.14
CA GLU A 305 -25.05 -0.62 -13.43
C GLU A 305 -26.22 -0.03 -14.21
N LYS A 306 -26.64 1.16 -13.81
CA LYS A 306 -27.79 1.84 -14.44
C LYS A 306 -27.48 2.42 -15.82
N ASN A 307 -26.32 3.01 -16.02
CA ASN A 307 -26.02 3.86 -17.18
C ASN A 307 -24.75 3.44 -17.92
N GLY A 308 -23.98 2.49 -17.42
CA GLY A 308 -22.73 2.02 -18.01
C GLY A 308 -22.97 1.11 -19.22
N THR A 309 -21.97 1.02 -20.09
CA THR A 309 -21.93 0.04 -21.19
C THR A 309 -21.79 -1.38 -20.64
N ASP A 310 -22.21 -2.38 -21.41
CA ASP A 310 -22.07 -3.78 -21.00
C ASP A 310 -20.60 -4.19 -20.84
N GLU A 311 -19.70 -3.59 -21.64
CA GLU A 311 -18.25 -3.78 -21.50
C GLU A 311 -17.72 -3.23 -20.17
N ALA A 312 -18.11 -2.00 -19.79
CA ALA A 312 -17.71 -1.40 -18.52
C ALA A 312 -18.21 -2.22 -17.33
N LYS A 313 -19.47 -2.68 -17.37
CA LYS A 313 -20.05 -3.56 -16.35
C LYS A 313 -19.27 -4.86 -16.24
N ALA A 314 -18.97 -5.52 -17.36
CA ALA A 314 -18.24 -6.78 -17.40
C ALA A 314 -16.83 -6.64 -16.82
N ILE A 315 -16.11 -5.56 -17.15
CA ILE A 315 -14.76 -5.27 -16.61
C ILE A 315 -14.83 -5.11 -15.09
N MET A 316 -15.75 -4.29 -14.58
CA MET A 316 -15.89 -4.04 -13.15
C MET A 316 -16.28 -5.30 -12.38
N GLU A 317 -17.20 -6.10 -12.93
CA GLU A 317 -17.62 -7.36 -12.33
C GLU A 317 -16.50 -8.42 -12.34
N ALA A 318 -15.73 -8.51 -13.42
CA ALA A 318 -14.59 -9.44 -13.50
C ALA A 318 -13.53 -9.13 -12.42
N GLN A 319 -13.24 -7.85 -12.16
CA GLN A 319 -12.28 -7.46 -11.14
C GLN A 319 -12.78 -7.69 -9.70
N ARG A 320 -14.09 -7.69 -9.48
CA ARG A 320 -14.71 -8.08 -8.20
C ARG A 320 -14.68 -9.58 -7.95
N LYS A 321 -14.76 -10.40 -9.01
CA LYS A 321 -14.79 -11.87 -8.93
C LYS A 321 -13.43 -12.54 -8.92
N LEU A 322 -12.34 -11.78 -8.96
CA LEU A 322 -10.97 -12.30 -8.76
C LEU A 322 -10.73 -12.79 -7.33
N ASP A 323 -11.75 -12.77 -6.46
CA ASP A 323 -11.75 -13.44 -5.16
C ASP A 323 -11.85 -14.97 -5.34
N PRO A 324 -10.77 -15.73 -5.09
CA PRO A 324 -10.74 -17.17 -5.39
C PRO A 324 -11.61 -18.04 -4.48
N GLU A 325 -12.19 -17.53 -3.38
CA GLU A 325 -12.97 -18.33 -2.42
C GLU A 325 -14.22 -17.64 -1.83
N GLY A 326 -14.68 -16.49 -2.34
CA GLY A 326 -15.83 -15.75 -1.79
C GLY A 326 -17.22 -16.33 -2.07
N GLY A 327 -17.35 -17.49 -2.69
CA GLY A 327 -18.62 -18.11 -3.16
C GLY A 327 -19.44 -18.82 -2.09
N GLY A 328 -19.48 -18.41 -0.82
CA GLY A 328 -20.20 -19.21 0.18
C GLY A 328 -20.75 -18.52 1.43
N ARG A 329 -20.89 -17.20 1.49
CA ARG A 329 -21.35 -16.52 2.73
C ARG A 329 -22.66 -15.74 2.65
N GLY A 330 -23.48 -15.96 1.64
CA GLY A 330 -24.80 -15.32 1.51
C GLY A 330 -25.94 -15.94 2.34
N GLU A 331 -25.75 -17.08 3.02
CA GLU A 331 -26.89 -17.87 3.52
C GLU A 331 -26.92 -18.17 5.03
N LEU A 332 -26.00 -17.60 5.84
CA LEU A 332 -25.95 -17.88 7.29
C LEU A 332 -26.42 -16.72 8.20
N ALA A 333 -26.96 -15.65 7.66
CA ALA A 333 -27.38 -14.49 8.48
C ALA A 333 -28.87 -14.53 8.90
N ASP A 334 -29.71 -15.41 8.32
CA ASP A 334 -31.18 -15.41 8.58
C ASP A 334 -31.66 -16.44 9.61
N ASP A 335 -30.79 -17.31 10.15
CA ASP A 335 -31.26 -18.41 11.02
C ASP A 335 -31.10 -18.18 12.54
N LEU A 336 -30.61 -17.03 12.97
CA LEU A 336 -30.45 -16.70 14.40
C LEU A 336 -31.57 -15.81 14.99
N SER A 337 -32.63 -15.52 14.23
CA SER A 337 -33.71 -14.63 14.71
C SER A 337 -34.94 -15.34 15.25
N ASN A 338 -34.99 -16.69 15.35
CA ASN A 338 -36.19 -17.42 15.70
C ASN A 338 -36.09 -18.36 16.91
N HIS A 339 -35.21 -18.08 17.88
CA HIS A 339 -35.21 -18.82 19.16
C HIS A 339 -35.18 -17.90 20.37
N ASP A 340 -36.22 -17.06 20.53
CA ASP A 340 -36.67 -16.55 21.84
C ASP A 340 -38.20 -16.20 21.70
N ALA A 341 -39.04 -17.18 21.98
CA ALA A 341 -40.42 -17.00 22.34
C ALA A 341 -40.78 -18.01 23.44
#